data_6fcccd364d01b5e9930f19434163765b
#
_entry.id   6fcccd364d01b5e9930f19434163765b
#
_cell.length_a   1.000
_cell.length_b   1.000
_cell.length_c   1.000
_cell.angle_alpha   90.00
_cell.angle_beta   90.00
_cell.angle_gamma   90.00
#
_symmetry.space_group_name_H-M   'P 1'
#
loop_
_entity.id
_entity.type
_entity.pdbx_description
1 polymer ?
#
loop_
_entity_poly.entity_id
_entity_poly.type
_entity_poly.pdbx_seq_one_letter_code
_entity_poly.pdbx_strand_id
1 'polypeptide(L)'
;MIKGETKFWHEIKAFNIKNNCELSFTRLENSAAHGTPDLLVYNTSGHFFTIELKLNLAKKIRFSPHQIGFHIKHPHNSFIMAKGLCQTDIKLYEGSKIRDLVAGSAEPCAVGMMSSFKFLQKV
;
A
#
# COMPACT_ATOMS: atom_id res chain seq x y z
N MET A 1 10.33 -7.62 4.39
CA MET A 1 10.44 -6.18 4.05
C MET A 1 11.89 -5.74 4.04
N ILE A 2 12.29 -4.93 3.07
CA ILE A 2 13.61 -4.30 3.09
C ILE A 2 13.61 -3.14 4.09
N LYS A 3 14.81 -2.68 4.46
CA LYS A 3 15.01 -1.69 5.52
C LYS A 3 14.18 -0.41 5.35
N GLY A 4 14.13 0.16 4.15
CA GLY A 4 13.38 1.38 3.87
C GLY A 4 11.87 1.18 3.98
N GLU A 5 11.36 0.02 3.56
CA GLU A 5 9.94 -0.33 3.69
C GLU A 5 9.56 -0.57 5.14
N THR A 6 10.47 -1.11 5.93
CA THR A 6 10.26 -1.28 7.37
C THR A 6 10.11 0.07 8.07
N LYS A 7 10.93 1.05 7.71
CA LYS A 7 10.81 2.41 8.21
C LYS A 7 9.47 3.03 7.82
N PHE A 8 9.07 2.86 6.57
CA PHE A 8 7.78 3.34 6.08
C PHE A 8 6.63 2.70 6.86
N TRP A 9 6.70 1.39 7.11
CA TRP A 9 5.72 0.68 7.93
C TRP A 9 5.61 1.28 9.34
N HIS A 10 6.72 1.60 9.97
CA HIS A 10 6.70 2.25 11.29
C HIS A 10 6.05 3.63 11.25
N GLU A 11 6.25 4.38 10.18
CA GLU A 11 5.60 5.68 10.00
C GLU A 11 4.08 5.54 9.85
N ILE A 12 3.63 4.52 9.12
CA ILE A 12 2.21 4.22 8.96
C ILE A 12 1.57 3.90 10.30
N LYS A 13 2.20 3.03 11.09
CA LYS A 13 1.69 2.67 12.43
C LYS A 13 1.61 3.89 13.34
N ALA A 14 2.65 4.70 13.35
CA ALA A 14 2.70 5.90 14.17
C ALA A 14 1.60 6.88 13.79
N PHE A 15 1.37 7.08 12.50
CA PHE A 15 0.31 7.95 12.00
C PHE A 15 -1.06 7.47 12.43
N ASN A 16 -1.30 6.17 12.32
CA ASN A 16 -2.57 5.55 12.71
C ASN A 16 -2.89 5.82 14.18
N ILE A 17 -1.91 5.63 15.06
CA ILE A 17 -2.06 5.85 16.50
C ILE A 17 -2.25 7.33 16.81
N LYS A 18 -1.37 8.18 16.27
CA LYS A 18 -1.38 9.62 16.55
C LYS A 18 -2.69 10.27 16.13
N ASN A 19 -3.27 9.85 15.02
CA ASN A 19 -4.48 10.45 14.46
C ASN A 19 -5.74 9.63 14.75
N ASN A 20 -5.63 8.59 15.55
CA ASN A 20 -6.74 7.73 15.96
C ASN A 20 -7.57 7.24 14.77
N CYS A 21 -6.90 6.76 13.74
CA CYS A 21 -7.56 6.31 12.51
C CYS A 21 -8.22 4.95 12.64
N GLU A 22 -7.86 4.18 13.67
CA GLU A 22 -8.49 2.91 14.04
C GLU A 22 -8.40 1.84 12.95
N LEU A 23 -7.36 1.87 12.12
CA LEU A 23 -7.08 0.77 11.21
C LEU A 23 -6.32 -0.32 11.98
N SER A 24 -6.69 -1.56 11.76
CA SER A 24 -6.01 -2.72 12.34
C SER A 24 -5.10 -3.34 11.28
N PHE A 25 -3.80 -3.39 11.58
CA PHE A 25 -2.80 -3.89 10.63
C PHE A 25 -2.25 -5.24 11.08
N THR A 26 -2.08 -6.16 10.13
CA THR A 26 -1.36 -7.41 10.31
C THR A 26 -0.27 -7.50 9.24
N ARG A 27 0.98 -7.63 9.67
CA ARG A 27 2.08 -7.86 8.71
C ARG A 27 1.98 -9.30 8.21
N LEU A 28 2.04 -9.43 6.88
CA LEU A 28 2.03 -10.74 6.24
C LEU A 28 3.48 -11.14 5.95
N GLU A 29 3.98 -12.10 6.71
CA GLU A 29 5.32 -12.64 6.54
C GLU A 29 5.20 -14.07 6.05
N ASN A 30 5.17 -14.23 4.73
CA ASN A 30 5.02 -15.55 4.13
C ASN A 30 6.04 -15.74 3.02
N SER A 31 7.14 -16.39 3.36
CA SER A 31 8.21 -16.68 2.42
C SER A 31 7.83 -17.72 1.37
N ALA A 32 6.76 -18.48 1.59
CA ALA A 32 6.31 -19.53 0.68
C ALA A 32 5.34 -19.02 -0.39
N ALA A 33 4.70 -17.88 -0.16
CA ALA A 33 3.74 -17.29 -1.11
C ALA A 33 4.31 -16.02 -1.71
N HIS A 34 4.93 -16.16 -2.88
CA HIS A 34 5.50 -15.03 -3.60
C HIS A 34 4.40 -14.05 -4.04
N GLY A 35 4.69 -12.76 -3.93
CA GLY A 35 3.79 -11.70 -4.38
C GLY A 35 2.70 -11.33 -3.38
N THR A 36 2.65 -12.00 -2.23
CA THR A 36 1.72 -11.63 -1.15
C THR A 36 2.02 -10.21 -0.68
N PRO A 37 0.99 -9.35 -0.54
CA PRO A 37 1.20 -7.99 -0.04
C PRO A 37 1.76 -7.95 1.38
N ASP A 38 2.34 -6.82 1.74
CA ASP A 38 3.00 -6.65 3.05
C ASP A 38 2.04 -6.64 4.22
N LEU A 39 0.84 -6.08 4.03
CA LEU A 39 -0.10 -5.82 5.11
C LEU A 39 -1.50 -6.32 4.78
N LEU A 40 -2.13 -6.95 5.77
CA LEU A 40 -3.57 -7.15 5.80
C LEU A 40 -4.15 -6.11 6.74
N VAL A 41 -5.20 -5.41 6.31
CA VAL A 41 -5.78 -4.29 7.05
C VAL A 41 -7.27 -4.51 7.23
N TYR A 42 -7.77 -4.11 8.40
CA TYR A 42 -9.19 -4.15 8.73
C TYR A 42 -9.61 -2.76 9.18
N ASN A 43 -10.69 -2.23 8.61
CA ASN A 43 -11.16 -0.90 8.97
C ASN A 43 -12.43 -0.94 9.85
N THR A 44 -12.85 0.21 10.34
CA THR A 44 -14.03 0.30 11.21
C THR A 44 -15.35 0.04 10.48
N SER A 45 -15.32 0.06 9.15
CA SER A 45 -16.48 -0.35 8.32
C SER A 45 -16.63 -1.87 8.26
N GLY A 46 -15.68 -2.62 8.83
CA GLY A 46 -15.74 -4.08 8.85
C GLY A 46 -15.22 -4.74 7.59
N HIS A 47 -14.36 -4.08 6.84
CA HIS A 47 -13.82 -4.61 5.59
C HIS A 47 -12.32 -4.87 5.68
N PHE A 48 -11.90 -5.99 5.13
CA PHE A 48 -10.50 -6.33 4.94
C PHE A 48 -10.01 -5.86 3.57
N PHE A 49 -8.75 -5.43 3.55
CA PHE A 49 -8.05 -5.14 2.31
C PHE A 49 -6.54 -5.31 2.54
N THR A 50 -5.78 -5.35 1.47
CA THR A 50 -4.32 -5.51 1.54
C THR A 50 -3.63 -4.24 1.09
N ILE A 51 -2.43 -4.03 1.61
CA ILE A 51 -1.55 -2.94 1.16
C ILE A 51 -0.16 -3.51 0.86
N GLU A 52 0.32 -3.23 -0.35
CA GLU A 52 1.71 -3.45 -0.74
C GLU A 52 2.46 -2.14 -0.52
N LEU A 53 3.55 -2.17 0.24
CA LEU A 53 4.38 -0.99 0.49
C LEU A 53 5.49 -0.90 -0.54
N LYS A 54 5.66 0.28 -1.12
CA LYS A 54 6.70 0.55 -2.11
C LYS A 54 7.42 1.85 -1.81
N LEU A 55 8.73 1.83 -2.04
CA LEU A 55 9.53 3.03 -2.08
C LEU A 55 9.72 3.41 -3.55
N ASN A 56 9.28 4.61 -3.90
CA ASN A 56 9.39 5.12 -5.25
C ASN A 56 10.53 6.13 -5.31
N LEU A 57 11.76 5.62 -5.30
CA LEU A 57 12.97 6.46 -5.37
C LEU A 57 13.35 6.82 -6.81
N ALA A 58 12.61 6.30 -7.78
CA ALA A 58 12.77 6.56 -9.21
C ALA A 58 11.40 6.91 -9.80
N LYS A 59 11.35 7.19 -11.12
CA LYS A 59 10.10 7.58 -11.79
C LYS A 59 9.08 6.45 -11.89
N LYS A 60 9.52 5.19 -11.81
CA LYS A 60 8.64 4.03 -11.89
C LYS A 60 8.73 3.20 -10.64
N ILE A 61 7.59 2.73 -10.16
CA ILE A 61 7.51 1.75 -9.09
C ILE A 61 7.80 0.38 -9.70
N ARG A 62 8.68 -0.38 -9.05
CA ARG A 62 9.07 -1.71 -9.53
C ARG A 62 8.27 -2.79 -8.81
N PHE A 63 7.78 -3.74 -9.59
CA PHE A 63 7.04 -4.90 -9.09
C PHE A 63 7.66 -6.18 -9.62
N SER A 64 7.69 -7.22 -8.78
CA SER A 64 8.02 -8.56 -9.26
C SER A 64 6.85 -9.12 -10.08
N PRO A 65 7.11 -10.12 -10.95
CA PRO A 65 6.01 -10.77 -11.67
C PRO A 65 4.94 -11.36 -10.74
N HIS A 66 5.34 -11.86 -9.58
CA HIS A 66 4.39 -12.40 -8.58
C HIS A 66 3.51 -11.32 -7.98
N GLN A 67 4.07 -10.14 -7.71
CA GLN A 67 3.29 -9.00 -7.21
C GLN A 67 2.29 -8.52 -8.25
N ILE A 68 2.71 -8.45 -9.51
CA ILE A 68 1.81 -8.10 -10.62
C ILE A 68 0.68 -9.13 -10.71
N GLY A 69 1.02 -10.42 -10.68
CA GLY A 69 0.05 -11.49 -10.74
C GLY A 69 -0.95 -11.45 -9.60
N PHE A 70 -0.49 -11.12 -8.40
CA PHE A 70 -1.38 -10.99 -7.24
C PHE A 70 -2.45 -9.93 -7.48
N HIS A 71 -2.05 -8.74 -7.92
CA HIS A 71 -3.00 -7.64 -8.11
C HIS A 71 -3.92 -7.84 -9.31
N ILE A 72 -3.47 -8.56 -10.34
CA ILE A 72 -4.34 -8.95 -11.45
C ILE A 72 -5.42 -9.91 -10.94
N LYS A 73 -5.05 -10.85 -10.10
CA LYS A 73 -5.96 -11.84 -9.53
C LYS A 73 -6.89 -11.26 -8.49
N HIS A 74 -6.45 -10.23 -7.76
CA HIS A 74 -7.17 -9.61 -6.66
C HIS A 74 -7.30 -8.11 -6.90
N PRO A 75 -8.10 -7.68 -7.90
CA PRO A 75 -8.17 -6.26 -8.26
C PRO A 75 -8.95 -5.40 -7.28
N HIS A 76 -9.77 -6.01 -6.42
CA HIS A 76 -10.60 -5.30 -5.45
C HIS A 76 -10.05 -5.48 -4.05
N ASN A 77 -10.23 -4.47 -3.21
CA ASN A 77 -9.76 -4.48 -1.82
C ASN A 77 -8.27 -4.80 -1.71
N SER A 78 -7.50 -4.30 -2.65
CA SER A 78 -6.04 -4.36 -2.64
C SER A 78 -5.48 -3.02 -3.08
N PHE A 79 -4.43 -2.58 -2.39
CA PHE A 79 -3.85 -1.25 -2.59
C PHE A 79 -2.34 -1.30 -2.61
N ILE A 80 -1.76 -0.33 -3.26
CA ILE A 80 -0.32 -0.08 -3.23
C ILE A 80 -0.11 1.30 -2.64
N MET A 81 0.67 1.40 -1.58
CA MET A 81 1.05 2.68 -0.98
C MET A 81 2.52 2.92 -1.27
N ALA A 82 2.80 4.00 -1.96
CA ALA A 82 4.15 4.34 -2.40
C ALA A 82 4.63 5.60 -1.71
N LYS A 83 5.88 5.58 -1.25
CA LYS A 83 6.56 6.74 -0.67
C LYS A 83 7.70 7.15 -1.58
N GLY A 84 7.74 8.42 -1.97
CA GLY A 84 8.79 9.00 -2.78
C GLY A 84 9.99 9.44 -1.95
N LEU A 85 10.81 10.31 -2.53
CA LEU A 85 12.03 10.83 -1.89
C LEU A 85 11.72 11.69 -0.67
N CYS A 86 10.64 12.47 -0.72
CA CYS A 86 10.21 13.30 0.40
C CYS A 86 9.25 12.54 1.29
N GLN A 87 9.33 12.74 2.61
CA GLN A 87 8.43 12.08 3.55
C GLN A 87 6.96 12.40 3.32
N THR A 88 6.67 13.54 2.69
CA THR A 88 5.32 13.96 2.36
C THR A 88 4.82 13.43 1.02
N ASP A 89 5.69 12.80 0.23
CA ASP A 89 5.35 12.29 -1.10
C ASP A 89 4.80 10.86 -0.99
N ILE A 90 3.57 10.75 -0.50
CA ILE A 90 2.88 9.46 -0.33
C ILE A 90 1.70 9.42 -1.29
N LYS A 91 1.59 8.32 -2.03
CA LYS A 91 0.50 8.10 -2.97
C LYS A 91 -0.10 6.72 -2.74
N LEU A 92 -1.41 6.67 -2.76
CA LEU A 92 -2.17 5.42 -2.65
C LEU A 92 -2.76 5.09 -4.02
N TYR A 93 -2.58 3.85 -4.44
CA TYR A 93 -3.12 3.35 -5.71
C TYR A 93 -4.01 2.15 -5.45
N GLU A 94 -5.07 2.01 -6.23
CA GLU A 94 -5.88 0.79 -6.20
C GLU A 94 -5.14 -0.35 -6.91
N GLY A 95 -5.27 -1.55 -6.39
CA GLY A 95 -4.64 -2.74 -6.97
C GLY A 95 -5.08 -3.02 -8.40
N SER A 96 -6.32 -2.64 -8.75
CA SER A 96 -6.85 -2.77 -10.10
C SER A 96 -6.04 -1.97 -11.13
N LYS A 97 -5.23 -1.01 -10.69
CA LYS A 97 -4.39 -0.17 -11.56
C LYS A 97 -2.98 -0.72 -11.75
N ILE A 98 -2.75 -1.97 -11.40
CA ILE A 98 -1.38 -2.54 -11.42
C ILE A 98 -0.74 -2.45 -12.82
N ARG A 99 -1.51 -2.67 -13.89
CA ARG A 99 -0.96 -2.57 -15.24
C ARG A 99 -0.52 -1.15 -15.59
N ASP A 100 -1.31 -0.17 -15.19
CA ASP A 100 -0.97 1.24 -15.38
C ASP A 100 0.22 1.64 -14.50
N LEU A 101 0.32 1.10 -13.29
CA LEU A 101 1.47 1.32 -12.41
C LEU A 101 2.76 0.80 -13.04
N VAL A 102 2.71 -0.39 -13.63
CA VAL A 102 3.87 -0.98 -14.31
C VAL A 102 4.26 -0.13 -15.51
N ALA A 103 3.28 0.40 -16.23
CA ALA A 103 3.52 1.28 -17.37
C ALA A 103 3.97 2.71 -16.97
N GLY A 104 3.80 3.07 -15.70
CA GLY A 104 4.16 4.41 -15.23
C GLY A 104 3.08 5.46 -15.49
N SER A 105 1.84 5.05 -15.76
CA SER A 105 0.74 5.96 -16.13
C SER A 105 -0.44 5.95 -15.16
N ALA A 106 -0.31 5.29 -14.00
CA ALA A 106 -1.41 5.19 -13.04
C ALA A 106 -1.64 6.51 -12.31
N GLU A 107 -2.92 6.81 -12.08
CA GLU A 107 -3.33 7.92 -11.22
C GLU A 107 -3.59 7.40 -9.80
N PRO A 108 -3.08 8.08 -8.76
CA PRO A 108 -3.36 7.69 -7.39
C PRO A 108 -4.82 7.98 -7.02
N CYS A 109 -5.39 7.15 -6.14
CA CYS A 109 -6.72 7.42 -5.58
C CYS A 109 -6.65 8.36 -4.37
N ALA A 110 -5.47 8.53 -3.79
CA ALA A 110 -5.23 9.51 -2.72
C ALA A 110 -3.78 9.94 -2.73
N VAL A 111 -3.53 11.18 -2.32
CA VAL A 111 -2.19 11.76 -2.22
C VAL A 111 -2.00 12.30 -0.81
N GLY A 112 -0.91 11.90 -0.17
CA GLY A 112 -0.59 12.26 1.22
C GLY A 112 -1.08 11.20 2.21
N MET A 113 -0.47 11.19 3.38
CA MET A 113 -0.76 10.17 4.41
C MET A 113 -2.20 10.32 4.93
N MET A 114 -2.62 11.52 5.27
CA MET A 114 -3.96 11.75 5.81
C MET A 114 -5.04 11.39 4.80
N SER A 115 -4.89 11.83 3.55
CA SER A 115 -5.86 11.52 2.49
C SER A 115 -5.93 10.02 2.22
N SER A 116 -4.78 9.34 2.24
CA SER A 116 -4.71 7.89 2.06
C SER A 116 -5.47 7.17 3.18
N PHE A 117 -5.25 7.56 4.43
CA PHE A 117 -5.96 6.96 5.56
C PHE A 117 -7.46 7.22 5.49
N LYS A 118 -7.87 8.45 5.14
CA LYS A 118 -9.30 8.76 4.99
C LYS A 118 -9.95 7.91 3.90
N PHE A 119 -9.24 7.69 2.80
CA PHE A 119 -9.72 6.80 1.74
C PHE A 119 -9.89 5.37 2.27
N LEU A 120 -8.88 4.85 2.96
CA LEU A 120 -8.89 3.47 3.46
C LEU A 120 -9.95 3.24 4.54
N GLN A 121 -10.29 4.26 5.32
CA GLN A 121 -11.36 4.16 6.31
C GLN A 121 -12.73 3.95 5.67
N LYS A 122 -12.89 4.33 4.41
CA LYS A 122 -14.17 4.26 3.69
C LYS A 122 -14.26 3.11 2.70
N VAL A 123 -13.24 2.31 2.61
CA VAL A 123 -13.21 1.14 1.70
C VAL A 123 -14.33 0.15 2.03
#